data_88c8b33df203039415f327d50791f64f
#
_entry.id   88c8b33df203039415f327d50791f64f
#
_cell.length_a   1.000
_cell.length_b   1.000
_cell.length_c   1.000
_cell.angle_alpha   90.00
_cell.angle_beta   90.00
_cell.angle_gamma   90.00
#
_symmetry.space_group_name_H-M   'P 1'
#
loop_
_entity.id
_entity.type
_entity.pdbx_description
1 polymer ?
#
loop_
_entity_poly.entity_id
_entity_poly.type
_entity_poly.pdbx_seq_one_letter_code
_entity_poly.pdbx_strand_id
1 'polypeptide(L)'
;MFKIKVERTVNKPIDEVFEAISDHASYGLFKAVGTAKLLTKGDDERNGVGALRTIQTGPVKFWERITAFERPTHMQYKIEKARPVKVDHRKGSIDLKDLGDGTTQVTWISEGRLVIPLPLIGRLLDRKMQKQDRKSVV
;
A
#
# COMPACT_ATOMS: atom_id res chain seq x y z
N MET A 1 0.82 -17.42 -9.24
CA MET A 1 1.55 -16.47 -8.36
C MET A 1 1.65 -15.12 -9.03
N PHE A 2 1.48 -14.06 -8.28
CA PHE A 2 1.69 -12.71 -8.81
C PHE A 2 2.82 -12.01 -8.06
N LYS A 3 3.46 -11.09 -8.74
CA LYS A 3 4.41 -10.17 -8.14
C LYS A 3 4.20 -8.80 -8.79
N ILE A 4 3.89 -7.83 -7.98
CA ILE A 4 3.69 -6.46 -8.41
C ILE A 4 4.84 -5.63 -7.87
N LYS A 5 5.49 -4.86 -8.72
CA LYS A 5 6.53 -3.94 -8.32
C LYS A 5 6.25 -2.58 -8.96
N VAL A 6 6.14 -1.57 -8.14
CA VAL A 6 5.95 -0.18 -8.59
C VAL A 6 7.06 0.64 -7.97
N GLU A 7 7.73 1.45 -8.79
CA GLU A 7 8.82 2.30 -8.36
C GLU A 7 8.57 3.70 -8.91
N ARG A 8 8.50 4.68 -8.03
CA ARG A 8 8.19 6.06 -8.40
C ARG A 8 9.01 7.04 -7.58
N THR A 9 9.29 8.18 -8.19
CA THR A 9 9.88 9.31 -7.50
C THR A 9 8.78 10.31 -7.18
N VAL A 10 8.69 10.69 -5.91
CA VAL A 10 7.68 11.62 -5.42
C VAL A 10 8.39 12.92 -5.05
N ASN A 11 7.86 14.04 -5.51
CA ASN A 11 8.46 15.36 -5.28
C ASN A 11 8.05 15.93 -3.93
N LYS A 12 8.36 15.19 -2.86
CA LYS A 12 8.09 15.55 -1.46
C LYS A 12 9.16 14.94 -0.57
N PRO A 13 9.41 15.54 0.61
CA PRO A 13 10.35 14.97 1.58
C PRO A 13 9.91 13.62 2.11
N ILE A 14 10.85 12.80 2.50
CA ILE A 14 10.61 11.41 2.90
C ILE A 14 9.64 11.27 4.07
N ASP A 15 9.72 12.14 5.07
CA ASP A 15 8.80 12.10 6.22
C ASP A 15 7.35 12.33 5.79
N GLU A 16 7.14 13.27 4.90
CA GLU A 16 5.82 13.61 4.39
C GLU A 16 5.24 12.48 3.54
N VAL A 17 6.08 11.87 2.71
CA VAL A 17 5.67 10.74 1.88
C VAL A 17 5.32 9.52 2.75
N PHE A 18 6.16 9.24 3.75
CA PHE A 18 5.90 8.11 4.64
C PHE A 18 4.61 8.29 5.42
N GLU A 19 4.36 9.49 5.92
CA GLU A 19 3.11 9.78 6.63
C GLU A 19 1.89 9.56 5.75
N ALA A 20 1.93 10.03 4.52
CA ALA A 20 0.83 9.86 3.57
C ALA A 20 0.57 8.39 3.25
N ILE A 21 1.63 7.61 3.07
CA ILE A 21 1.51 6.18 2.75
C ILE A 21 1.01 5.39 3.97
N SER A 22 1.51 5.70 5.16
CA SER A 22 1.15 4.94 6.36
C SER A 22 -0.27 5.22 6.82
N ASP A 23 -0.78 6.43 6.61
CA ASP A 23 -2.12 6.82 7.03
C ASP A 23 -3.05 6.99 5.82
N HIS A 24 -3.06 6.03 4.93
CA HIS A 24 -3.85 6.15 3.74
C HIS A 24 -5.38 6.08 3.98
N ALA A 25 -5.81 5.72 5.17
CA ALA A 25 -7.21 5.83 5.54
C ALA A 25 -7.66 7.28 5.63
N SER A 26 -6.75 8.19 5.96
CA SER A 26 -7.02 9.63 6.08
C SER A 26 -6.65 10.41 4.83
N TYR A 27 -5.77 9.87 4.00
CA TYR A 27 -5.27 10.56 2.82
C TYR A 27 -5.92 10.07 1.54
N GLY A 28 -5.94 10.93 0.56
CA GLY A 28 -6.52 10.61 -0.74
C GLY A 28 -5.64 9.77 -1.65
N LEU A 29 -4.48 9.30 -1.18
CA LEU A 29 -3.57 8.51 -2.01
C LEU A 29 -4.27 7.33 -2.66
N PHE A 30 -5.11 6.63 -1.92
CA PHE A 30 -5.82 5.47 -2.40
C PHE A 30 -7.22 5.77 -2.95
N LYS A 31 -7.63 7.03 -3.04
CA LYS A 31 -8.94 7.37 -3.61
C LYS A 31 -9.08 6.92 -5.06
N ALA A 32 -7.99 7.00 -5.82
CA ALA A 32 -8.00 6.55 -7.21
C ALA A 32 -8.07 5.04 -7.32
N VAL A 33 -7.71 4.31 -6.27
CA VAL A 33 -7.74 2.85 -6.21
C VAL A 33 -9.03 2.36 -5.56
N GLY A 34 -9.50 3.09 -4.56
CA GLY A 34 -10.70 2.75 -3.81
C GLY A 34 -10.76 3.53 -2.50
N THR A 35 -11.37 2.94 -1.48
CA THR A 35 -11.49 3.52 -0.15
C THR A 35 -10.72 2.68 0.86
N ALA A 36 -10.19 3.33 1.88
CA ALA A 36 -9.48 2.67 2.95
C ALA A 36 -10.05 3.07 4.31
N LYS A 37 -10.01 2.13 5.26
CA LYS A 37 -10.57 2.36 6.59
C LYS A 37 -9.74 1.61 7.63
N LEU A 38 -9.38 2.30 8.71
CA LEU A 38 -8.66 1.69 9.82
C LEU A 38 -9.67 0.98 10.73
N LEU A 39 -9.49 -0.33 10.94
CA LEU A 39 -10.34 -1.12 11.83
C LEU A 39 -9.73 -1.28 13.21
N THR A 40 -8.42 -1.49 13.29
CA THR A 40 -7.71 -1.71 14.54
C THR A 40 -6.45 -0.87 14.54
N LYS A 41 -6.21 -0.15 15.61
CA LYS A 41 -4.99 0.65 15.76
C LYS A 41 -3.78 -0.25 15.96
N GLY A 42 -2.61 0.20 15.55
CA GLY A 42 -1.36 -0.50 15.82
C GLY A 42 -0.99 -0.50 17.30
N ASP A 43 0.03 -1.28 17.65
CA ASP A 43 0.44 -1.47 19.03
C ASP A 43 1.07 -0.20 19.63
N ASP A 44 2.04 0.38 18.94
CA ASP A 44 2.75 1.58 19.41
C ASP A 44 2.28 2.84 18.72
N GLU A 45 1.93 2.76 17.46
CA GLU A 45 1.42 3.86 16.67
C GLU A 45 0.11 3.45 16.02
N ARG A 46 -0.76 4.41 15.79
CA ARG A 46 -2.07 4.17 15.17
C ARG A 46 -1.98 3.36 13.88
N ASN A 47 -1.05 3.69 13.02
CA ASN A 47 -0.88 3.04 11.72
C ASN A 47 0.34 2.12 11.67
N GLY A 48 0.91 1.80 12.82
CA GLY A 48 2.10 0.97 12.93
C GLY A 48 1.80 -0.52 13.00
N VAL A 49 2.77 -1.29 13.48
CA VAL A 49 2.66 -2.75 13.59
C VAL A 49 1.41 -3.15 14.34
N GLY A 50 0.68 -4.10 13.79
CA GLY A 50 -0.58 -4.59 14.37
C GLY A 50 -1.81 -3.88 13.85
N ALA A 51 -1.65 -2.74 13.17
CA ALA A 51 -2.78 -2.04 12.58
C ALA A 51 -3.48 -2.92 11.53
N LEU A 52 -4.80 -2.96 11.59
CA LEU A 52 -5.62 -3.66 10.61
C LEU A 52 -6.49 -2.66 9.88
N ARG A 53 -6.45 -2.69 8.58
CA ARG A 53 -7.27 -1.79 7.76
C ARG A 53 -7.91 -2.52 6.60
N THR A 54 -9.00 -1.99 6.10
CA THR A 54 -9.65 -2.51 4.91
C THR A 54 -9.44 -1.57 3.75
N ILE A 55 -9.31 -2.16 2.57
CA ILE A 55 -9.18 -1.42 1.32
C ILE A 55 -10.23 -1.99 0.38
N GLN A 56 -11.09 -1.12 -0.13
CA GLN A 56 -12.11 -1.49 -1.11
C GLN A 56 -11.70 -0.93 -2.46
N THR A 57 -11.51 -1.79 -3.43
CA THR A 57 -11.20 -1.36 -4.79
C THR A 57 -12.13 -2.07 -5.76
N GLY A 58 -13.08 -1.32 -6.32
CA GLY A 58 -14.17 -1.90 -7.12
C GLY A 58 -14.94 -2.94 -6.32
N PRO A 59 -15.16 -4.14 -6.86
CA PRO A 59 -15.87 -5.20 -6.15
C PRO A 59 -15.02 -5.97 -5.13
N VAL A 60 -13.72 -5.66 -5.05
CA VAL A 60 -12.80 -6.42 -4.21
C VAL A 60 -12.50 -5.66 -2.93
N LYS A 61 -12.55 -6.37 -1.81
CA LYS A 61 -12.21 -5.83 -0.50
C LYS A 61 -11.07 -6.65 0.10
N PHE A 62 -10.08 -5.96 0.62
CA PHE A 62 -8.91 -6.56 1.28
C PHE A 62 -8.86 -6.16 2.74
N TRP A 63 -8.38 -7.08 3.58
CA TRP A 63 -8.01 -6.82 4.98
C TRP A 63 -6.50 -6.90 5.08
N GLU A 64 -5.89 -5.80 5.47
CA GLU A 64 -4.45 -5.63 5.44
C GLU A 64 -3.91 -5.38 6.85
N ARG A 65 -2.98 -6.20 7.29
CA ARG A 65 -2.32 -6.08 8.59
C ARG A 65 -0.91 -5.55 8.39
N ILE A 66 -0.53 -4.54 9.16
CA ILE A 66 0.84 -4.02 9.15
C ILE A 66 1.71 -4.94 9.98
N THR A 67 2.77 -5.44 9.38
CA THR A 67 3.67 -6.42 10.01
C THR A 67 5.05 -5.85 10.34
N ALA A 68 5.45 -4.75 9.70
CA ALA A 68 6.68 -4.03 10.03
C ALA A 68 6.47 -2.54 9.76
N PHE A 69 7.10 -1.70 10.57
CA PHE A 69 6.89 -0.27 10.47
C PHE A 69 8.13 0.46 11.00
N GLU A 70 8.92 1.00 10.11
CA GLU A 70 10.17 1.69 10.44
C GLU A 70 10.17 3.07 9.78
N ARG A 71 9.81 4.08 10.53
CA ARG A 71 9.79 5.45 10.04
C ARG A 71 11.17 5.96 9.70
N PRO A 72 11.34 6.69 8.65
CA PRO A 72 10.41 6.97 7.54
C PRO A 72 10.72 6.13 6.29
N THR A 73 11.35 4.98 6.44
CA THR A 73 11.99 4.26 5.33
C THR A 73 11.29 2.97 4.91
N HIS A 74 10.55 2.33 5.81
CA HIS A 74 10.10 0.97 5.53
C HIS A 74 8.78 0.63 6.21
N MET A 75 7.94 -0.09 5.48
CA MET A 75 6.69 -0.63 5.99
C MET A 75 6.41 -1.95 5.30
N GLN A 76 5.92 -2.94 6.05
CA GLN A 76 5.47 -4.21 5.50
C GLN A 76 4.04 -4.47 5.91
N TYR A 77 3.32 -5.17 5.06
CA TYR A 77 1.95 -5.55 5.33
C TYR A 77 1.66 -6.94 4.77
N LYS A 78 0.58 -7.53 5.26
CA LYS A 78 0.08 -8.80 4.77
C LYS A 78 -1.43 -8.68 4.56
N ILE A 79 -1.91 -9.17 3.44
CA ILE A 79 -3.34 -9.26 3.18
C ILE A 79 -3.83 -10.54 3.86
N GLU A 80 -4.58 -10.39 4.95
CA GLU A 80 -5.09 -11.52 5.72
C GLU A 80 -6.33 -12.14 5.11
N LYS A 81 -7.09 -11.35 4.37
CA LYS A 81 -8.36 -11.78 3.80
C LYS A 81 -8.70 -10.92 2.59
N ALA A 82 -9.39 -11.51 1.64
CA ALA A 82 -9.93 -10.78 0.49
C ALA A 82 -11.29 -11.36 0.10
N ARG A 83 -12.15 -10.55 -0.51
CA ARG A 83 -13.46 -10.93 -1.03
C ARG A 83 -13.72 -10.18 -2.34
N PRO A 84 -14.40 -10.78 -3.32
CA PRO A 84 -14.91 -12.16 -3.40
C PRO A 84 -13.82 -13.17 -3.76
N VAL A 85 -12.62 -12.71 -4.09
CA VAL A 85 -11.51 -13.59 -4.43
C VAL A 85 -10.69 -13.93 -3.20
N LYS A 86 -10.12 -15.12 -3.21
CA LYS A 86 -9.20 -15.54 -2.16
C LYS A 86 -7.77 -15.24 -2.59
N VAL A 87 -7.00 -14.69 -1.69
CA VAL A 87 -5.60 -14.33 -1.92
C VAL A 87 -4.73 -15.00 -0.87
N ASP A 88 -3.71 -15.69 -1.31
CA ASP A 88 -2.64 -16.15 -0.45
C ASP A 88 -1.49 -15.15 -0.60
N HIS A 89 -1.48 -14.13 0.26
CA HIS A 89 -0.54 -13.04 0.17
C HIS A 89 0.70 -13.36 0.99
N ARG A 90 1.84 -13.40 0.33
CA ARG A 90 3.09 -13.70 1.00
C ARG A 90 3.69 -12.48 1.66
N LYS A 91 3.79 -11.38 0.94
CA LYS A 91 4.50 -10.22 1.41
C LYS A 91 4.10 -8.97 0.63
N GLY A 92 3.91 -7.89 1.35
CA GLY A 92 3.87 -6.56 0.78
C GLY A 92 4.89 -5.70 1.49
N SER A 93 5.66 -4.91 0.76
CA SER A 93 6.63 -4.01 1.34
C SER A 93 6.64 -2.70 0.60
N ILE A 94 6.88 -1.63 1.34
CA ILE A 94 7.03 -0.29 0.80
C ILE A 94 8.32 0.27 1.40
N ASP A 95 9.26 0.60 0.52
CA ASP A 95 10.55 1.16 0.91
C ASP A 95 10.68 2.56 0.35
N LEU A 96 11.17 3.48 1.16
CA LEU A 96 11.38 4.86 0.78
C LEU A 96 12.85 5.21 0.89
N LYS A 97 13.34 5.93 -0.11
CA LYS A 97 14.72 6.40 -0.14
C LYS A 97 14.72 7.91 -0.36
N ASP A 98 15.38 8.61 0.54
CA ASP A 98 15.60 10.05 0.40
C ASP A 98 16.66 10.27 -0.68
N LEU A 99 16.32 11.00 -1.73
CA LEU A 99 17.23 11.26 -2.84
C LEU A 99 18.12 12.49 -2.63
N GLY A 100 17.94 13.20 -1.51
CA GLY A 100 18.82 14.30 -1.13
C GLY A 100 18.44 15.67 -1.70
N ASP A 101 17.41 15.76 -2.50
CA ASP A 101 16.99 17.01 -3.16
C ASP A 101 15.54 17.37 -2.86
N GLY A 102 15.01 16.87 -1.76
CA GLY A 102 13.61 17.08 -1.39
C GLY A 102 12.66 16.14 -2.09
N THR A 103 13.18 15.12 -2.77
CA THR A 103 12.39 14.08 -3.42
C THR A 103 12.62 12.73 -2.77
N THR A 104 11.70 11.81 -2.96
CA THR A 104 11.72 10.49 -2.34
C THR A 104 11.43 9.43 -3.39
N GLN A 105 12.24 8.37 -3.41
CA GLN A 105 11.95 7.20 -4.23
C GLN A 105 11.12 6.23 -3.40
N VAL A 106 9.97 5.83 -3.93
CA VAL A 106 9.08 4.86 -3.31
C VAL A 106 9.12 3.58 -4.12
N THR A 107 9.40 2.47 -3.46
CA THR A 107 9.37 1.14 -4.07
C THR A 107 8.33 0.31 -3.35
N TRP A 108 7.31 -0.13 -4.06
CA TRP A 108 6.26 -0.98 -3.53
C TRP A 108 6.32 -2.34 -4.20
N ILE A 109 6.39 -3.40 -3.39
CA ILE A 109 6.42 -4.78 -3.87
C ILE A 109 5.32 -5.55 -3.16
N SER A 110 4.53 -6.30 -3.93
CA SER A 110 3.50 -7.18 -3.39
C SER A 110 3.59 -8.54 -4.08
N GLU A 111 3.65 -9.59 -3.30
CA GLU A 111 3.75 -10.96 -3.79
C GLU A 111 2.67 -11.82 -3.18
N GLY A 112 2.10 -12.72 -3.98
CA GLY A 112 1.10 -13.63 -3.48
C GLY A 112 0.57 -14.55 -4.56
N ARG A 113 -0.48 -15.28 -4.20
CA ARG A 113 -1.16 -16.21 -5.10
C ARG A 113 -2.65 -15.92 -5.05
N LEU A 114 -3.26 -15.83 -6.20
CA LEU A 114 -4.72 -15.76 -6.31
C LEU A 114 -5.25 -17.18 -6.41
N VAL A 115 -6.21 -17.51 -5.59
CA VAL A 115 -6.87 -18.82 -5.63
C VAL A 115 -7.79 -18.89 -6.83
N ILE A 116 -8.45 -17.78 -7.16
CA ILE A 116 -9.22 -17.65 -8.38
C ILE A 116 -8.39 -16.78 -9.31
N PRO A 117 -8.08 -17.23 -10.54
CA PRO A 117 -7.25 -16.46 -11.41
C PRO A 117 -7.94 -15.15 -11.82
N LEU A 118 -7.47 -14.07 -11.24
CA LEU A 118 -7.92 -12.73 -11.58
C LEU A 118 -6.68 -11.88 -11.87
N PRO A 119 -5.96 -12.20 -12.93
CA PRO A 119 -4.74 -11.46 -13.28
C PRO A 119 -5.02 -9.98 -13.51
N LEU A 120 -6.27 -9.65 -13.82
CA LEU A 120 -6.67 -8.27 -14.05
C LEU A 120 -6.65 -7.43 -12.79
N ILE A 121 -6.82 -8.04 -11.60
CA ILE A 121 -6.81 -7.27 -10.35
C ILE A 121 -5.43 -6.71 -10.08
N GLY A 122 -4.39 -7.52 -10.21
CA GLY A 122 -3.02 -7.04 -10.04
C GLY A 122 -2.68 -5.91 -11.01
N ARG A 123 -3.05 -6.06 -12.26
CA ARG A 123 -2.82 -5.04 -13.28
C ARG A 123 -3.60 -3.77 -12.98
N LEU A 124 -4.83 -3.90 -12.52
CA LEU A 124 -5.66 -2.76 -12.21
C LEU A 124 -5.09 -1.96 -11.03
N LEU A 125 -4.67 -2.63 -9.98
CA LEU A 125 -4.05 -1.99 -8.83
C LEU A 125 -2.77 -1.27 -9.24
N ASP A 126 -1.89 -1.94 -9.95
CA ASP A 126 -0.64 -1.35 -10.43
C ASP A 126 -0.90 -0.12 -11.29
N ARG A 127 -1.84 -0.22 -12.22
CA ARG A 127 -2.18 0.89 -13.10
C ARG A 127 -2.72 2.09 -12.34
N LYS A 128 -3.57 1.87 -11.36
CA LYS A 128 -4.14 2.95 -10.55
C LYS A 128 -3.10 3.58 -9.65
N MET A 129 -2.21 2.80 -9.09
CA MET A 129 -1.10 3.33 -8.30
C MET A 129 -0.18 4.21 -9.17
N GLN A 130 0.10 3.80 -10.38
CA GLN A 130 0.89 4.60 -11.30
C GLN A 130 0.21 5.92 -11.64
N LYS A 131 -1.09 5.90 -11.87
CA LYS A 131 -1.85 7.13 -12.10
C LYS A 131 -1.80 8.06 -10.90
N GLN A 132 -1.94 7.49 -9.71
CA GLN A 132 -1.90 8.26 -8.48
C GLN A 132 -0.55 8.96 -8.33
N ASP A 133 0.53 8.26 -8.57
CA ASP A 133 1.87 8.82 -8.50
C ASP A 133 2.08 9.98 -9.48
N ARG A 134 1.50 9.87 -10.67
CA ARG A 134 1.60 10.94 -11.68
C ARG A 134 0.82 12.19 -11.31
N LYS A 135 -0.34 12.00 -10.68
CA LYS A 135 -1.24 13.12 -10.38
C LYS A 135 -0.97 13.74 -9.05
N SER A 136 -0.74 12.95 -8.08
CA SER A 136 -0.77 13.38 -6.73
C SER A 136 0.59 13.65 -6.35
N VAL A 137 1.36 13.73 -6.44
CA VAL A 137 2.54 14.09 -5.73
C VAL A 137 2.28 14.01 -4.26
N VAL A 138 1.89 12.94 -3.79
CA VAL A 138 1.54 12.70 -2.39
C VAL A 138 2.45 13.40 -1.40
#